data_001d61a0e473c96ab4a2d517a190aa59
#
_entry.id   001d61a0e473c96ab4a2d517a190aa59
#
_cell.length_a   1.000
_cell.length_b   1.000
_cell.length_c   1.000
_cell.angle_alpha   90.00
_cell.angle_beta   90.00
_cell.angle_gamma   90.00
#
_symmetry.space_group_name_H-M   'P 1'
#
loop_
_entity.id
_entity.type
_entity.pdbx_description
1 polymer ?
#
loop_
_entity_poly.entity_id
_entity_poly.type
_entity_poly.pdbx_seq_one_letter_code
_entity_poly.pdbx_strand_id
1 'polypeptide(L)'
;MRSPDFAQWEILLEWNSLIIMGNQFCTFLFEIVILISRKLQGVQDMKTIVMGILAHVDAGKTTLSEAMLYESGVIRSIGRVDKGNTYLERDEQERERGITIFSKQAVLPVHEDRLILLDTPGHVDFSAEAERTLQVLDLAVLVVSAADGVQGHTMTLWKLLSRYHIPVFLFVNKLDQPGTDADAVFKELQERLSEECVDFRLPHGEAFMESVAMCGEEAMEQYLQTGEVSREKIARLIRERKLFPCFFGSALKMEGVKELLEGIDTYGEPADYHTEFGARVYKITRDPQGNRLTHMKITGGQLPVKTVITGKNRQQEEWQEKVNQIRCYNGEKFELADCVQAGTICTVTGLSQTYIGQGLGVEKEQTHPLLEPVMSYRVLPEDEARMNAVIEKLHLLEEEDPLLQVKWNSPTKELTAHVMGPVQIEILERIMKERYDIAVTFGKGRILYKETMAENA
;
A
#
# COMPACT_ATOMS: atom_id res chain seq x y z
N MET A 1 35.08 11.93 43.09
CA MET A 1 34.38 11.62 41.86
C MET A 1 33.33 10.55 42.16
N ARG A 2 32.07 10.93 42.39
CA ARG A 2 30.95 10.00 42.59
C ARG A 2 30.35 9.77 41.19
N SER A 3 30.09 8.51 40.84
CA SER A 3 29.54 8.11 39.56
C SER A 3 28.10 8.61 39.39
N PRO A 4 27.62 8.84 38.14
CA PRO A 4 26.26 9.34 37.86
C PRO A 4 25.13 8.40 38.27
N ASP A 5 25.42 7.16 38.63
CA ASP A 5 24.42 6.12 38.87
C ASP A 5 23.61 6.24 40.16
N PHE A 6 24.10 7.03 41.15
CA PHE A 6 23.41 7.12 42.45
C PHE A 6 22.19 8.05 42.43
N ALA A 7 22.17 9.07 41.59
CA ALA A 7 21.04 10.00 41.48
C ALA A 7 19.81 9.37 40.79
N GLN A 8 20.02 8.36 39.94
CA GLN A 8 18.92 7.66 39.28
C GLN A 8 18.15 6.73 40.23
N TRP A 9 18.79 6.17 41.24
CA TRP A 9 18.14 5.25 42.20
C TRP A 9 17.35 5.99 43.29
N GLU A 10 17.74 7.18 43.67
CA GLU A 10 16.96 7.98 44.62
C GLU A 10 15.63 8.48 44.03
N ILE A 11 15.59 8.84 42.73
CA ILE A 11 14.37 9.23 42.04
C ILE A 11 13.39 8.05 41.94
N LEU A 12 13.90 6.83 41.73
CA LEU A 12 13.07 5.61 41.66
C LEU A 12 12.48 5.18 43.00
N LEU A 13 13.15 5.50 44.10
CA LEU A 13 12.68 5.14 45.45
C LEU A 13 11.65 6.13 46.02
N GLU A 14 11.70 7.40 45.67
CA GLU A 14 10.64 8.38 46.01
C GLU A 14 9.35 8.13 45.23
N TRP A 15 9.41 7.55 44.03
CA TRP A 15 8.23 7.23 43.21
C TRP A 15 7.47 5.99 43.67
N ASN A 16 8.10 5.08 44.40
CA ASN A 16 7.42 3.91 44.95
C ASN A 16 6.36 4.21 46.02
N SER A 17 6.43 5.39 46.64
CA SER A 17 5.44 5.84 47.65
C SER A 17 4.18 6.46 47.03
N LEU A 18 4.18 6.78 45.73
CA LEU A 18 3.05 7.36 44.96
C LEU A 18 2.19 6.32 44.22
N ILE A 19 2.56 5.04 44.26
CA ILE A 19 1.91 3.93 43.53
C ILE A 19 0.54 3.53 44.09
N ILE A 20 0.12 4.11 45.24
CA ILE A 20 -1.15 3.73 45.89
C ILE A 20 -2.38 4.52 45.39
N MET A 21 -2.23 5.51 44.52
CA MET A 21 -3.34 6.29 43.94
C MET A 21 -3.44 6.18 42.42
N GLY A 22 -4.15 5.18 41.94
CA GLY A 22 -4.76 5.17 40.63
C GLY A 22 -3.93 4.59 39.46
N ASN A 23 -4.21 3.36 39.07
CA ASN A 23 -3.56 2.62 38.00
C ASN A 23 -3.50 3.30 36.61
N GLN A 24 -4.33 4.27 36.30
CA GLN A 24 -4.33 4.97 35.01
C GLN A 24 -3.34 6.14 34.94
N PHE A 25 -3.10 6.83 36.07
CA PHE A 25 -2.16 7.95 36.12
C PHE A 25 -0.70 7.48 36.10
N CYS A 26 -0.40 6.32 36.66
CA CYS A 26 0.93 5.73 36.65
C CYS A 26 1.36 5.26 35.25
N THR A 27 0.45 4.69 34.45
CA THR A 27 0.76 4.24 33.08
C THR A 27 1.09 5.44 32.18
N PHE A 28 0.33 6.50 32.28
CA PHE A 28 0.53 7.73 31.51
C PHE A 28 1.86 8.45 31.87
N LEU A 29 2.19 8.52 33.16
CA LEU A 29 3.47 9.08 33.61
C LEU A 29 4.67 8.20 33.24
N PHE A 30 4.50 6.89 33.25
CA PHE A 30 5.54 5.93 32.82
C PHE A 30 5.82 6.05 31.33
N GLU A 31 4.80 6.21 30.50
CA GLU A 31 4.96 6.48 29.07
C GLU A 31 5.63 7.83 28.80
N ILE A 32 5.25 8.89 29.53
CA ILE A 32 5.91 10.19 29.43
C ILE A 32 7.38 10.11 29.87
N VAL A 33 7.72 9.40 30.92
CA VAL A 33 9.10 9.22 31.39
C VAL A 33 9.92 8.42 30.37
N ILE A 34 9.34 7.38 29.75
CA ILE A 34 9.99 6.63 28.67
C ILE A 34 10.19 7.54 27.45
N LEU A 35 9.21 8.33 27.06
CA LEU A 35 9.29 9.28 25.93
C LEU A 35 10.35 10.36 26.18
N ILE A 36 10.40 10.92 27.40
CA ILE A 36 11.42 11.90 27.81
C ILE A 36 12.80 11.24 27.88
N SER A 37 12.90 10.03 28.42
CA SER A 37 14.16 9.27 28.50
C SER A 37 14.69 8.92 27.10
N ARG A 38 13.84 8.51 26.17
CA ARG A 38 14.19 8.25 24.78
C ARG A 38 14.62 9.53 24.04
N LYS A 39 13.91 10.65 24.22
CA LYS A 39 14.30 11.97 23.68
C LYS A 39 15.63 12.47 24.24
N LEU A 40 15.91 12.25 25.52
CA LEU A 40 17.18 12.63 26.15
C LEU A 40 18.35 11.73 25.73
N GLN A 41 18.09 10.51 25.28
CA GLN A 41 19.11 9.58 24.77
C GLN A 41 19.34 9.72 23.25
N GLY A 42 18.62 10.61 22.55
CA GLY A 42 18.74 10.78 21.11
C GLY A 42 18.29 9.55 20.31
N VAL A 43 17.55 8.62 20.94
CA VAL A 43 16.95 7.49 20.22
C VAL A 43 15.75 8.04 19.46
N GLN A 44 15.94 8.29 18.19
CA GLN A 44 14.85 8.59 17.26
C GLN A 44 14.00 7.32 17.15
N ASP A 45 12.69 7.40 17.41
CA ASP A 45 11.80 6.25 17.23
C ASP A 45 11.84 5.85 15.73
N MET A 46 12.21 4.61 15.47
CA MET A 46 12.27 4.04 14.12
C MET A 46 10.91 4.21 13.41
N LYS A 47 10.87 4.99 12.35
CA LYS A 47 9.67 5.16 11.56
C LYS A 47 9.38 3.90 10.75
N THR A 48 8.13 3.52 10.67
CA THR A 48 7.67 2.51 9.71
C THR A 48 6.68 3.17 8.77
N ILE A 49 7.02 3.21 7.49
CA ILE A 49 6.21 3.85 6.44
C ILE A 49 5.79 2.78 5.43
N VAL A 50 4.49 2.68 5.18
CA VAL A 50 3.94 1.80 4.14
C VAL A 50 3.82 2.59 2.85
N MET A 51 4.62 2.23 1.85
CA MET A 51 4.61 2.89 0.55
C MET A 51 4.18 1.95 -0.57
N GLY A 52 3.42 2.48 -1.54
CA GLY A 52 3.05 1.77 -2.76
C GLY A 52 3.79 2.33 -3.97
N ILE A 53 4.21 1.47 -4.89
CA ILE A 53 4.68 1.92 -6.21
C ILE A 53 3.58 1.69 -7.23
N LEU A 54 3.19 2.78 -7.91
CA LEU A 54 2.15 2.79 -8.93
C LEU A 54 2.73 3.32 -10.24
N ALA A 55 2.27 2.75 -11.35
CA ALA A 55 2.75 3.14 -12.67
C ALA A 55 1.77 2.75 -13.75
N HIS A 56 1.80 3.47 -14.87
CA HIS A 56 1.29 2.92 -16.13
C HIS A 56 2.12 1.71 -16.57
N VAL A 57 1.52 0.81 -17.34
CA VAL A 57 2.21 -0.35 -17.94
C VAL A 57 3.49 0.11 -18.62
N ASP A 58 4.56 -0.64 -18.48
CA ASP A 58 5.89 -0.37 -19.03
C ASP A 58 6.60 0.90 -18.55
N ALA A 59 6.05 1.68 -17.62
CA ALA A 59 6.76 2.84 -17.06
C ALA A 59 8.02 2.46 -16.23
N GLY A 60 8.22 1.17 -15.94
CA GLY A 60 9.37 0.64 -15.23
C GLY A 60 9.18 0.47 -13.73
N LYS A 61 7.93 0.23 -13.29
CA LYS A 61 7.58 -0.03 -11.89
C LYS A 61 8.44 -1.12 -11.25
N THR A 62 8.43 -2.32 -11.82
CA THR A 62 9.21 -3.47 -11.31
C THR A 62 10.71 -3.20 -11.32
N THR A 63 11.23 -2.52 -12.34
CA THR A 63 12.63 -2.13 -12.39
C THR A 63 13.00 -1.17 -11.28
N LEU A 64 12.11 -0.21 -10.94
CA LEU A 64 12.32 0.70 -9.82
C LEU A 64 12.24 -0.04 -8.48
N SER A 65 11.26 -0.95 -8.31
CA SER A 65 11.17 -1.80 -7.11
C SER A 65 12.45 -2.60 -6.87
N GLU A 66 12.99 -3.25 -7.91
CA GLU A 66 14.26 -4.00 -7.85
C GLU A 66 15.45 -3.09 -7.54
N ALA A 67 15.50 -1.89 -8.15
CA ALA A 67 16.55 -0.92 -7.89
C ALA A 67 16.54 -0.42 -6.44
N MET A 68 15.35 -0.14 -5.88
CA MET A 68 15.19 0.25 -4.47
C MET A 68 15.58 -0.88 -3.50
N LEU A 69 15.22 -2.14 -3.82
CA LEU A 69 15.62 -3.33 -3.04
C LEU A 69 17.15 -3.54 -3.05
N TYR A 70 17.79 -3.25 -4.18
CA TYR A 70 19.24 -3.34 -4.29
C TYR A 70 19.93 -2.21 -3.51
N GLU A 71 19.48 -0.96 -3.68
CA GLU A 71 20.04 0.21 -2.99
C GLU A 71 19.92 0.10 -1.48
N SER A 72 18.80 -0.45 -0.98
CA SER A 72 18.59 -0.72 0.45
C SER A 72 19.32 -1.97 0.97
N GLY A 73 20.04 -2.70 0.11
CA GLY A 73 20.83 -3.89 0.47
C GLY A 73 20.01 -5.17 0.75
N VAL A 74 18.70 -5.17 0.45
CA VAL A 74 17.83 -6.36 0.60
C VAL A 74 18.21 -7.46 -0.37
N ILE A 75 18.57 -7.09 -1.60
CA ILE A 75 19.05 -8.00 -2.63
C ILE A 75 20.49 -7.68 -3.01
N ARG A 76 21.25 -8.72 -3.38
CA ARG A 76 22.69 -8.57 -3.76
C ARG A 76 22.92 -8.32 -5.24
N SER A 77 21.90 -8.54 -6.05
CA SER A 77 21.94 -8.33 -7.51
C SER A 77 20.56 -7.95 -7.98
N ILE A 78 20.49 -7.00 -8.91
CA ILE A 78 19.23 -6.52 -9.47
C ILE A 78 18.63 -7.59 -10.39
N GLY A 79 17.39 -7.96 -10.15
CA GLY A 79 16.60 -8.79 -11.05
C GLY A 79 16.19 -8.00 -12.29
N ARG A 80 15.88 -8.71 -13.37
CA ARG A 80 15.44 -8.12 -14.64
C ARG A 80 14.15 -8.79 -15.09
N VAL A 81 13.18 -7.99 -15.46
CA VAL A 81 11.87 -8.47 -15.95
C VAL A 81 12.04 -9.34 -17.21
N ASP A 82 12.91 -8.89 -18.17
CA ASP A 82 13.19 -9.62 -19.40
C ASP A 82 13.88 -10.98 -19.19
N LYS A 83 14.48 -11.20 -18.01
CA LYS A 83 15.10 -12.47 -17.62
C LYS A 83 14.24 -13.30 -16.67
N GLY A 84 13.10 -12.79 -16.21
CA GLY A 84 12.20 -13.47 -15.28
C GLY A 84 12.84 -13.82 -13.92
N ASN A 85 13.81 -13.03 -13.45
CA ASN A 85 14.56 -13.28 -12.22
C ASN A 85 14.43 -12.18 -11.17
N THR A 86 13.34 -11.41 -11.22
CA THR A 86 13.01 -10.36 -10.26
C THR A 86 12.70 -10.94 -8.87
N TYR A 87 12.97 -10.18 -7.83
CA TYR A 87 12.75 -10.60 -6.44
C TYR A 87 11.27 -10.73 -6.10
N LEU A 88 10.46 -9.78 -6.59
CA LEU A 88 9.02 -9.73 -6.29
C LEU A 88 8.19 -10.56 -7.26
N GLU A 89 8.49 -10.60 -8.56
CA GLU A 89 7.71 -11.33 -9.57
C GLU A 89 8.24 -12.77 -9.72
N ARG A 90 7.78 -13.68 -8.86
CA ARG A 90 8.16 -15.09 -8.91
C ARG A 90 7.04 -16.01 -9.38
N ASP A 91 5.81 -15.52 -9.41
CA ASP A 91 4.69 -16.23 -10.00
C ASP A 91 4.93 -16.48 -11.50
N GLU A 92 4.65 -17.70 -11.96
CA GLU A 92 4.92 -18.09 -13.34
C GLU A 92 4.12 -17.27 -14.34
N GLN A 93 2.87 -16.92 -13.99
CA GLN A 93 2.01 -16.11 -14.84
C GLN A 93 2.50 -14.67 -14.96
N GLU A 94 3.03 -14.10 -13.86
CA GLU A 94 3.63 -12.76 -13.87
C GLU A 94 4.89 -12.73 -14.73
N ARG A 95 5.76 -13.76 -14.60
CA ARG A 95 7.00 -13.86 -15.40
C ARG A 95 6.76 -14.04 -16.88
N GLU A 96 5.81 -14.94 -17.25
CA GLU A 96 5.48 -15.18 -18.64
C GLU A 96 4.94 -13.94 -19.35
N ARG A 97 4.24 -13.08 -18.63
CA ARG A 97 3.59 -11.88 -19.16
C ARG A 97 4.38 -10.60 -18.94
N GLY A 98 5.34 -10.60 -18.01
CA GLY A 98 6.09 -9.42 -17.60
C GLY A 98 5.24 -8.35 -16.91
N ILE A 99 4.14 -8.74 -16.24
CA ILE A 99 3.23 -7.85 -15.52
C ILE A 99 3.02 -8.32 -14.09
N THR A 100 2.93 -7.40 -13.16
CA THR A 100 2.51 -7.69 -11.78
C THR A 100 1.00 -7.89 -11.74
N ILE A 101 0.54 -9.01 -11.19
CA ILE A 101 -0.87 -9.38 -11.06
C ILE A 101 -1.33 -9.23 -9.60
N PHE A 102 -0.50 -9.68 -8.66
CA PHE A 102 -0.78 -9.68 -7.24
C PHE A 102 0.10 -8.69 -6.51
N SER A 103 -0.50 -7.92 -5.58
CA SER A 103 0.28 -7.05 -4.71
C SER A 103 1.17 -7.88 -3.79
N LYS A 104 2.46 -7.52 -3.71
CA LYS A 104 3.49 -8.18 -2.89
C LYS A 104 4.15 -7.17 -1.98
N GLN A 105 4.72 -7.67 -0.91
CA GLN A 105 5.33 -6.88 0.14
C GLN A 105 6.83 -7.16 0.23
N ALA A 106 7.62 -6.09 0.39
CA ALA A 106 9.02 -6.17 0.78
C ALA A 106 9.34 -5.13 1.85
N VAL A 107 10.33 -5.41 2.68
CA VAL A 107 10.79 -4.48 3.72
C VAL A 107 12.15 -3.95 3.31
N LEU A 108 12.25 -2.62 3.17
CA LEU A 108 13.48 -1.91 2.82
C LEU A 108 13.99 -1.18 4.07
N PRO A 109 15.14 -1.55 4.63
CA PRO A 109 15.82 -0.74 5.63
C PRO A 109 16.43 0.49 4.94
N VAL A 110 16.15 1.68 5.46
CA VAL A 110 16.73 2.94 5.00
C VAL A 110 17.19 3.69 6.25
N HIS A 111 18.49 3.86 6.43
CA HIS A 111 19.10 4.36 7.65
C HIS A 111 18.58 3.64 8.92
N GLU A 112 17.89 4.34 9.80
CA GLU A 112 17.27 3.78 11.01
C GLU A 112 15.78 3.44 10.80
N ASP A 113 15.19 3.82 9.67
CA ASP A 113 13.78 3.69 9.36
C ASP A 113 13.48 2.43 8.53
N ARG A 114 12.21 2.03 8.49
CA ARG A 114 11.71 0.89 7.72
C ARG A 114 10.67 1.35 6.70
N LEU A 115 10.94 1.14 5.44
CA LEU A 115 9.94 1.30 4.38
C LEU A 115 9.35 -0.08 4.05
N ILE A 116 8.04 -0.19 4.14
CA ILE A 116 7.30 -1.38 3.71
C ILE A 116 6.80 -1.08 2.30
N LEU A 117 7.46 -1.65 1.31
CA LEU A 117 7.08 -1.55 -0.09
C LEU A 117 5.92 -2.51 -0.37
N LEU A 118 4.81 -1.97 -0.86
CA LEU A 118 3.74 -2.73 -1.48
C LEU A 118 3.81 -2.53 -3.01
N ASP A 119 4.26 -3.56 -3.70
CA ASP A 119 4.27 -3.57 -5.16
C ASP A 119 2.87 -3.84 -5.67
N THR A 120 2.30 -2.91 -6.44
CA THR A 120 0.91 -2.97 -6.90
C THR A 120 0.85 -3.34 -8.39
N PRO A 121 -0.23 -4.01 -8.86
CA PRO A 121 -0.43 -4.23 -10.27
C PRO A 121 -0.44 -2.92 -11.08
N GLY A 122 0.28 -2.91 -12.21
CA GLY A 122 0.31 -1.77 -13.14
C GLY A 122 -0.66 -1.87 -14.30
N HIS A 123 -1.27 -3.04 -14.53
CA HIS A 123 -2.20 -3.27 -15.65
C HIS A 123 -3.63 -2.84 -15.27
N VAL A 124 -4.35 -2.26 -16.23
CA VAL A 124 -5.72 -1.74 -16.01
C VAL A 124 -6.69 -2.80 -15.51
N ASP A 125 -6.58 -4.04 -15.99
CA ASP A 125 -7.43 -5.16 -15.56
C ASP A 125 -7.30 -5.51 -14.08
N PHE A 126 -6.21 -5.08 -13.42
CA PHE A 126 -5.94 -5.29 -11.98
C PHE A 126 -5.99 -4.00 -11.18
N SER A 127 -6.52 -2.91 -11.75
CA SER A 127 -6.63 -1.62 -11.05
C SER A 127 -7.44 -1.72 -9.75
N ALA A 128 -8.36 -2.66 -9.65
CA ALA A 128 -9.12 -2.94 -8.44
C ALA A 128 -8.24 -3.48 -7.28
N GLU A 129 -7.25 -4.33 -7.60
CA GLU A 129 -6.24 -4.79 -6.62
C GLU A 129 -5.35 -3.62 -6.18
N ALA A 130 -4.95 -2.76 -7.13
CA ALA A 130 -4.21 -1.54 -6.83
C ALA A 130 -5.03 -0.64 -5.90
N GLU A 131 -6.32 -0.39 -6.19
CA GLU A 131 -7.20 0.46 -5.37
C GLU A 131 -7.33 -0.07 -3.94
N ARG A 132 -7.47 -1.39 -3.75
CA ARG A 132 -7.51 -2.00 -2.41
C ARG A 132 -6.23 -1.75 -1.62
N THR A 133 -5.09 -1.82 -2.30
CA THR A 133 -3.79 -1.57 -1.69
C THR A 133 -3.62 -0.10 -1.27
N LEU A 134 -4.18 0.86 -2.03
CA LEU A 134 -4.12 2.29 -1.67
C LEU A 134 -4.64 2.56 -0.26
N GLN A 135 -5.63 1.81 0.19
CA GLN A 135 -6.28 2.01 1.49
C GLN A 135 -5.37 1.83 2.70
N VAL A 136 -4.20 1.25 2.52
CA VAL A 136 -3.25 0.96 3.59
C VAL A 136 -1.90 1.66 3.42
N LEU A 137 -1.76 2.50 2.39
CA LEU A 137 -0.54 3.27 2.16
C LEU A 137 -0.45 4.50 3.06
N ASP A 138 0.76 4.84 3.47
CA ASP A 138 1.10 6.12 4.08
C ASP A 138 1.53 7.13 3.00
N LEU A 139 2.18 6.64 1.93
CA LEU A 139 2.54 7.41 0.75
C LEU A 139 2.62 6.52 -0.50
N ALA A 140 2.65 7.14 -1.66
CA ALA A 140 2.81 6.46 -2.93
C ALA A 140 3.95 7.06 -3.76
N VAL A 141 4.67 6.20 -4.48
CA VAL A 141 5.57 6.60 -5.55
C VAL A 141 4.86 6.37 -6.88
N LEU A 142 4.56 7.44 -7.60
CA LEU A 142 3.96 7.39 -8.93
C LEU A 142 5.06 7.51 -9.98
N VAL A 143 5.27 6.42 -10.74
CA VAL A 143 6.32 6.35 -11.76
C VAL A 143 5.77 6.79 -13.11
N VAL A 144 6.46 7.73 -13.74
CA VAL A 144 6.13 8.27 -15.07
C VAL A 144 7.31 8.01 -16.00
N SER A 145 7.07 7.44 -17.18
CA SER A 145 8.12 7.24 -18.19
C SER A 145 8.45 8.58 -18.87
N ALA A 146 9.73 8.95 -18.89
CA ALA A 146 10.17 10.16 -19.60
C ALA A 146 9.95 10.09 -21.12
N ALA A 147 9.94 8.87 -21.67
CA ALA A 147 9.71 8.68 -23.11
C ALA A 147 8.23 8.79 -23.50
N ASP A 148 7.32 8.40 -22.59
CA ASP A 148 5.88 8.30 -22.88
C ASP A 148 5.08 9.46 -22.28
N GLY A 149 5.64 10.20 -21.31
CA GLY A 149 4.96 11.28 -20.59
C GLY A 149 3.79 10.78 -19.71
N VAL A 150 2.87 11.70 -19.42
CA VAL A 150 1.68 11.42 -18.58
C VAL A 150 0.61 10.71 -19.40
N GLN A 151 0.42 9.41 -19.15
CA GLN A 151 -0.54 8.56 -19.85
C GLN A 151 -1.95 8.61 -19.21
N GLY A 152 -2.97 8.14 -19.95
CA GLY A 152 -4.35 8.10 -19.45
C GLY A 152 -4.50 7.31 -18.13
N HIS A 153 -3.80 6.18 -17.99
CA HIS A 153 -3.81 5.39 -16.75
C HIS A 153 -3.10 6.12 -15.60
N THR A 154 -2.03 6.88 -15.88
CA THR A 154 -1.38 7.75 -14.90
C THR A 154 -2.38 8.76 -14.31
N MET A 155 -3.24 9.35 -15.16
CA MET A 155 -4.31 10.25 -14.72
C MET A 155 -5.35 9.55 -13.85
N THR A 156 -5.67 8.30 -14.15
CA THR A 156 -6.60 7.48 -13.33
C THR A 156 -6.00 7.22 -11.96
N LEU A 157 -4.73 6.79 -11.90
CA LEU A 157 -4.01 6.58 -10.64
C LEU A 157 -3.88 7.87 -9.83
N TRP A 158 -3.59 8.99 -10.48
CA TRP A 158 -3.54 10.32 -9.84
C TRP A 158 -4.86 10.69 -9.17
N LYS A 159 -5.99 10.48 -9.85
CA LYS A 159 -7.34 10.71 -9.29
C LYS A 159 -7.65 9.79 -8.11
N LEU A 160 -7.26 8.52 -8.18
CA LEU A 160 -7.42 7.58 -7.07
C LEU A 160 -6.59 8.03 -5.86
N LEU A 161 -5.31 8.37 -6.06
CA LEU A 161 -4.44 8.88 -5.00
C LEU A 161 -4.98 10.15 -4.36
N SER A 162 -5.59 11.05 -5.16
CA SER A 162 -6.26 12.23 -4.66
C SER A 162 -7.49 11.90 -3.82
N ARG A 163 -8.33 10.97 -4.28
CA ARG A 163 -9.55 10.56 -3.55
C ARG A 163 -9.25 9.93 -2.19
N TYR A 164 -8.17 9.15 -2.12
CA TYR A 164 -7.73 8.51 -0.87
C TYR A 164 -6.81 9.39 -0.03
N HIS A 165 -6.57 10.64 -0.45
CA HIS A 165 -5.70 11.61 0.22
C HIS A 165 -4.28 11.10 0.49
N ILE A 166 -3.73 10.26 -0.41
CA ILE A 166 -2.40 9.67 -0.24
C ILE A 166 -1.33 10.65 -0.73
N PRO A 167 -0.32 10.98 0.10
CA PRO A 167 0.85 11.74 -0.32
C PRO A 167 1.57 11.07 -1.49
N VAL A 168 2.05 11.85 -2.47
CA VAL A 168 2.64 11.31 -3.69
C VAL A 168 4.02 11.87 -3.92
N PHE A 169 4.97 10.97 -4.14
CA PHE A 169 6.30 11.22 -4.68
C PHE A 169 6.28 10.83 -6.16
N LEU A 170 6.75 11.68 -7.04
CA LEU A 170 6.82 11.42 -8.47
C LEU A 170 8.24 10.96 -8.84
N PHE A 171 8.36 9.89 -9.63
CA PHE A 171 9.63 9.44 -10.19
C PHE A 171 9.56 9.39 -11.70
N VAL A 172 10.25 10.32 -12.37
CA VAL A 172 10.38 10.36 -13.83
C VAL A 172 11.49 9.40 -14.24
N ASN A 173 11.09 8.26 -14.76
CA ASN A 173 11.97 7.13 -15.08
C ASN A 173 12.37 7.10 -16.57
N LYS A 174 13.38 6.31 -16.90
CA LYS A 174 13.85 6.06 -18.27
C LYS A 174 14.50 7.27 -18.96
N LEU A 175 15.14 8.16 -18.22
CA LEU A 175 15.91 9.27 -18.79
C LEU A 175 17.14 8.83 -19.60
N ASP A 176 17.52 7.55 -19.49
CA ASP A 176 18.56 6.94 -20.31
C ASP A 176 18.13 6.66 -21.76
N GLN A 177 16.84 6.81 -22.09
CA GLN A 177 16.35 6.59 -23.45
C GLN A 177 16.63 7.80 -24.34
N PRO A 178 17.03 7.57 -25.63
CA PRO A 178 17.28 8.66 -26.55
C PRO A 178 16.02 9.51 -26.79
N GLY A 179 16.22 10.84 -26.78
CA GLY A 179 15.13 11.80 -27.07
C GLY A 179 14.28 12.18 -25.86
N THR A 180 14.60 11.71 -24.66
CA THR A 180 13.94 12.16 -23.42
C THR A 180 14.47 13.53 -23.00
N ASP A 181 13.57 14.35 -22.49
CA ASP A 181 13.85 15.70 -21.94
C ASP A 181 13.18 15.83 -20.58
N ALA A 182 13.99 15.87 -19.52
CA ALA A 182 13.51 15.94 -18.15
C ALA A 182 12.69 17.21 -17.88
N ASP A 183 13.08 18.36 -18.45
CA ASP A 183 12.42 19.63 -18.22
C ASP A 183 11.08 19.70 -18.97
N ALA A 184 11.01 19.12 -20.17
CA ALA A 184 9.74 19.00 -20.91
C ALA A 184 8.74 18.11 -20.16
N VAL A 185 9.20 16.98 -19.62
CA VAL A 185 8.32 16.09 -18.82
C VAL A 185 7.92 16.76 -17.51
N PHE A 186 8.83 17.47 -16.84
CA PHE A 186 8.50 18.22 -15.62
C PHE A 186 7.38 19.23 -15.87
N LYS A 187 7.47 19.99 -16.95
CA LYS A 187 6.42 20.91 -17.35
C LYS A 187 5.09 20.20 -17.63
N GLU A 188 5.12 19.03 -18.30
CA GLU A 188 3.93 18.20 -18.52
C GLU A 188 3.30 17.73 -17.19
N LEU A 189 4.13 17.35 -16.20
CA LEU A 189 3.64 17.00 -14.86
C LEU A 189 2.90 18.18 -14.22
N GLN A 190 3.46 19.39 -14.29
CA GLN A 190 2.83 20.60 -13.77
C GLN A 190 1.51 20.92 -14.47
N GLU A 191 1.46 20.81 -15.80
CA GLU A 191 0.26 21.12 -16.58
C GLU A 191 -0.86 20.08 -16.42
N ARG A 192 -0.52 18.78 -16.28
CA ARG A 192 -1.50 17.69 -16.31
C ARG A 192 -1.84 17.10 -14.96
N LEU A 193 -0.92 17.14 -13.99
CA LEU A 193 -1.16 16.58 -12.66
C LEU A 193 -1.42 17.69 -11.64
N SER A 194 -0.46 18.56 -11.39
CA SER A 194 -0.60 19.68 -10.45
C SER A 194 0.51 20.72 -10.62
N GLU A 195 0.16 22.01 -10.52
CA GLU A 195 1.12 23.12 -10.50
C GLU A 195 2.05 23.06 -9.28
N GLU A 196 1.66 22.37 -8.20
CA GLU A 196 2.46 22.17 -6.98
C GLU A 196 3.51 21.03 -7.11
N CYS A 197 3.75 20.52 -8.32
CA CYS A 197 4.92 19.67 -8.61
C CYS A 197 6.20 20.51 -8.47
N VAL A 198 7.12 20.05 -7.59
CA VAL A 198 8.39 20.71 -7.31
C VAL A 198 9.55 19.79 -7.70
N ASP A 199 10.56 20.36 -8.36
CA ASP A 199 11.74 19.64 -8.80
C ASP A 199 12.72 19.38 -7.64
N PHE A 200 12.94 18.12 -7.31
CA PHE A 200 13.83 17.67 -6.24
C PHE A 200 15.19 17.15 -6.76
N ARG A 201 15.58 17.46 -8.01
CA ARG A 201 16.94 17.14 -8.51
C ARG A 201 18.01 17.89 -7.73
N LEU A 202 17.73 19.12 -7.31
CA LEU A 202 18.62 19.95 -6.52
C LEU A 202 17.82 20.58 -5.34
N PRO A 203 17.59 19.82 -4.26
CA PRO A 203 16.70 20.25 -3.18
C PRO A 203 17.34 21.31 -2.27
N HIS A 204 18.12 22.21 -2.83
CA HIS A 204 18.80 23.30 -2.15
C HIS A 204 18.87 24.55 -3.05
N GLY A 205 19.00 25.70 -2.44
CA GLY A 205 19.15 26.99 -3.13
C GLY A 205 17.83 27.77 -3.21
N GLU A 206 17.97 29.04 -3.62
CA GLU A 206 16.89 30.02 -3.59
C GLU A 206 15.70 29.63 -4.46
N ALA A 207 15.94 29.21 -5.70
CA ALA A 207 14.88 28.81 -6.63
C ALA A 207 14.06 27.59 -6.13
N PHE A 208 14.71 26.62 -5.46
CA PHE A 208 14.00 25.50 -4.84
C PHE A 208 13.13 25.99 -3.69
N MET A 209 13.68 26.82 -2.79
CA MET A 209 12.94 27.34 -1.64
C MET A 209 11.77 28.24 -2.05
N GLU A 210 11.91 29.03 -3.12
CA GLU A 210 10.80 29.79 -3.71
C GLU A 210 9.70 28.85 -4.22
N SER A 211 10.04 27.81 -4.97
CA SER A 211 9.07 26.84 -5.48
C SER A 211 8.31 26.12 -4.34
N VAL A 212 9.00 25.77 -3.26
CA VAL A 212 8.39 25.19 -2.07
C VAL A 212 7.49 26.21 -1.36
N ALA A 213 7.94 27.45 -1.22
CA ALA A 213 7.20 28.52 -0.54
C ALA A 213 5.87 28.81 -1.25
N MET A 214 5.82 28.72 -2.57
CA MET A 214 4.60 28.92 -3.36
C MET A 214 3.52 27.84 -3.09
N CYS A 215 3.89 26.69 -2.53
CA CYS A 215 2.95 25.60 -2.24
C CYS A 215 2.10 25.83 -0.98
N GLY A 216 2.31 26.89 -0.20
CA GLY A 216 1.51 27.17 0.99
C GLY A 216 1.79 28.48 1.69
N GLU A 217 0.76 29.10 2.26
CA GLU A 217 0.85 30.40 2.93
C GLU A 217 1.86 30.41 4.08
N GLU A 218 1.82 29.43 4.96
CA GLU A 218 2.75 29.31 6.09
C GLU A 218 4.21 29.07 5.63
N ALA A 219 4.42 28.41 4.48
CA ALA A 219 5.74 28.20 3.90
C ALA A 219 6.26 29.52 3.30
N MET A 220 5.40 30.28 2.63
CA MET A 220 5.71 31.59 2.10
C MET A 220 6.07 32.57 3.20
N GLU A 221 5.30 32.62 4.30
CA GLU A 221 5.62 33.47 5.45
C GLU A 221 6.99 33.14 6.05
N GLN A 222 7.30 31.85 6.22
CA GLN A 222 8.61 31.43 6.75
C GLN A 222 9.73 31.84 5.79
N TYR A 223 9.57 31.59 4.49
CA TYR A 223 10.55 31.93 3.47
C TYR A 223 10.84 33.44 3.43
N LEU A 224 9.80 34.27 3.49
CA LEU A 224 9.96 35.75 3.53
C LEU A 224 10.68 36.25 4.79
N GLN A 225 10.58 35.51 5.91
CA GLN A 225 11.23 35.88 7.16
C GLN A 225 12.68 35.38 7.27
N THR A 226 12.95 34.17 6.77
CA THR A 226 14.21 33.48 7.02
C THR A 226 15.03 33.15 5.76
N GLY A 227 14.43 33.27 4.56
CA GLY A 227 15.01 32.80 3.30
C GLY A 227 14.97 31.29 3.11
N GLU A 228 14.39 30.53 4.06
CA GLU A 228 14.34 29.08 4.02
C GLU A 228 12.97 28.56 4.49
N VAL A 229 12.60 27.36 4.04
CA VAL A 229 11.45 26.59 4.53
C VAL A 229 11.97 25.36 5.27
N SER A 230 11.51 25.13 6.49
CA SER A 230 11.99 24.02 7.30
C SER A 230 11.56 22.66 6.73
N ARG A 231 12.37 21.62 7.02
CA ARG A 231 12.13 20.23 6.61
C ARG A 231 10.74 19.74 7.04
N GLU A 232 10.36 20.02 8.27
CA GLU A 232 9.08 19.62 8.87
C GLU A 232 7.91 20.26 8.12
N LYS A 233 8.08 21.51 7.65
CA LYS A 233 7.06 22.20 6.89
C LYS A 233 6.93 21.62 5.48
N ILE A 234 8.04 21.27 4.84
CA ILE A 234 8.05 20.57 3.53
C ILE A 234 7.36 19.22 3.67
N ALA A 235 7.71 18.40 4.69
CA ALA A 235 7.08 17.12 4.94
C ALA A 235 5.56 17.25 5.15
N ARG A 236 5.13 18.27 5.90
CA ARG A 236 3.72 18.58 6.11
C ARG A 236 2.99 18.97 4.81
N LEU A 237 3.60 19.80 3.96
CA LEU A 237 3.03 20.15 2.65
C LEU A 237 2.84 18.91 1.77
N ILE A 238 3.80 17.99 1.77
CA ILE A 238 3.71 16.72 1.04
C ILE A 238 2.58 15.87 1.62
N ARG A 239 2.51 15.73 2.95
CA ARG A 239 1.47 14.98 3.65
C ARG A 239 0.07 15.53 3.36
N GLU A 240 -0.09 16.85 3.31
CA GLU A 240 -1.34 17.55 3.00
C GLU A 240 -1.66 17.58 1.49
N ARG A 241 -0.80 16.98 0.64
CA ARG A 241 -0.92 16.99 -0.82
C ARG A 241 -0.94 18.41 -1.42
N LYS A 242 -0.18 19.30 -0.84
CA LYS A 242 0.03 20.69 -1.31
C LYS A 242 1.39 20.84 -2.01
N LEU A 243 2.25 19.83 -1.95
CA LEU A 243 3.53 19.73 -2.63
C LEU A 243 3.76 18.32 -3.09
N PHE A 244 4.21 18.16 -4.35
CA PHE A 244 4.50 16.87 -4.95
C PHE A 244 5.97 16.83 -5.39
N PRO A 245 6.85 16.16 -4.62
CA PRO A 245 8.27 16.10 -4.96
C PRO A 245 8.50 15.25 -6.20
N CYS A 246 9.21 15.80 -7.19
CA CYS A 246 9.54 15.16 -8.46
C CYS A 246 11.02 14.78 -8.47
N PHE A 247 11.29 13.47 -8.56
CA PHE A 247 12.61 12.88 -8.73
C PHE A 247 12.77 12.38 -10.16
N PHE A 248 14.01 12.36 -10.64
CA PHE A 248 14.31 12.07 -12.04
C PHE A 248 15.48 11.08 -12.14
N GLY A 249 15.38 10.12 -13.08
CA GLY A 249 16.47 9.17 -13.23
C GLY A 249 16.20 8.03 -14.21
N SER A 250 16.97 6.99 -14.05
CA SER A 250 16.83 5.72 -14.73
C SER A 250 16.98 4.59 -13.71
N ALA A 251 15.89 3.92 -13.38
CA ALA A 251 15.92 2.76 -12.51
C ALA A 251 16.84 1.65 -13.05
N LEU A 252 16.86 1.50 -14.38
CA LEU A 252 17.76 0.52 -15.06
C LEU A 252 19.24 0.83 -14.86
N LYS A 253 19.61 2.11 -14.77
CA LYS A 253 21.00 2.59 -14.58
C LYS A 253 21.31 2.91 -13.11
N MET A 254 20.36 2.75 -12.20
CA MET A 254 20.47 3.13 -10.78
C MET A 254 20.64 4.64 -10.56
N GLU A 255 20.25 5.46 -11.54
CA GLU A 255 20.32 6.91 -11.44
C GLU A 255 19.05 7.47 -10.79
N GLY A 256 19.17 8.37 -9.80
CA GLY A 256 18.05 9.01 -9.11
C GLY A 256 17.33 8.13 -8.08
N VAL A 257 17.67 6.85 -7.97
CA VAL A 257 17.00 5.90 -7.06
C VAL A 257 17.38 6.16 -5.60
N LYS A 258 18.65 6.45 -5.36
CA LYS A 258 19.16 6.79 -4.04
C LYS A 258 18.54 8.11 -3.55
N GLU A 259 18.52 9.11 -4.39
CA GLU A 259 17.92 10.42 -4.12
C GLU A 259 16.43 10.30 -3.79
N LEU A 260 15.69 9.43 -4.50
CA LEU A 260 14.30 9.13 -4.19
C LEU A 260 14.15 8.50 -2.81
N LEU A 261 14.97 7.49 -2.47
CA LEU A 261 14.94 6.82 -1.15
C LEU A 261 15.28 7.80 -0.02
N GLU A 262 16.32 8.62 -0.19
CA GLU A 262 16.70 9.66 0.77
C GLU A 262 15.60 10.72 0.92
N GLY A 263 14.93 11.09 -0.19
CA GLY A 263 13.80 12.01 -0.17
C GLY A 263 12.59 11.43 0.58
N ILE A 264 12.29 10.15 0.39
CA ILE A 264 11.21 9.47 1.12
C ILE A 264 11.55 9.37 2.61
N ASP A 265 12.77 9.00 2.98
CA ASP A 265 13.24 8.93 4.35
C ASP A 265 13.20 10.30 5.04
N THR A 266 13.60 11.35 4.30
CA THR A 266 13.66 12.72 4.81
C THR A 266 12.27 13.33 5.00
N TYR A 267 11.38 13.20 4.04
CA TYR A 267 10.12 13.93 3.97
C TYR A 267 8.88 13.06 4.10
N GLY A 268 9.04 11.73 4.03
CA GLY A 268 7.94 10.80 4.26
C GLY A 268 7.58 10.73 5.73
N GLU A 269 6.29 10.71 6.00
CA GLU A 269 5.75 10.56 7.35
C GLU A 269 4.74 9.41 7.38
N PRO A 270 4.74 8.58 8.44
CA PRO A 270 3.68 7.62 8.65
C PRO A 270 2.35 8.33 8.93
N ALA A 271 1.25 7.64 8.75
CA ALA A 271 -0.05 8.15 9.18
C ALA A 271 -0.11 8.30 10.71
N ASP A 272 -1.04 9.14 11.19
CA ASP A 272 -1.32 9.24 12.62
C ASP A 272 -2.11 8.00 13.05
N TYR A 273 -1.62 7.30 14.08
CA TYR A 273 -2.24 6.09 14.58
C TYR A 273 -2.94 6.31 15.91
N HIS A 274 -4.07 5.64 16.10
CA HIS A 274 -4.78 5.62 17.38
C HIS A 274 -4.00 4.83 18.44
N THR A 275 -4.22 5.16 19.72
CA THR A 275 -3.65 4.40 20.84
C THR A 275 -4.36 3.07 21.08
N GLU A 276 -5.65 2.99 20.75
CA GLU A 276 -6.46 1.78 20.83
C GLU A 276 -6.29 0.91 19.58
N PHE A 277 -6.52 -0.40 19.72
CA PHE A 277 -6.41 -1.33 18.60
C PHE A 277 -7.32 -0.93 17.44
N GLY A 278 -6.74 -0.78 16.29
CA GLY A 278 -7.40 -0.61 15.00
C GLY A 278 -6.66 -1.36 13.91
N ALA A 279 -7.38 -1.93 12.96
CA ALA A 279 -6.78 -2.57 11.79
C ALA A 279 -7.69 -2.45 10.58
N ARG A 280 -7.08 -2.37 9.38
CA ARG A 280 -7.78 -2.35 8.10
C ARG A 280 -7.42 -3.58 7.27
N VAL A 281 -8.43 -4.36 6.92
CA VAL A 281 -8.28 -5.53 6.04
C VAL A 281 -8.28 -5.06 4.59
N TYR A 282 -7.18 -5.30 3.86
CA TYR A 282 -7.07 -4.86 2.46
C TYR A 282 -7.00 -6.00 1.45
N LYS A 283 -6.65 -7.23 1.91
CA LYS A 283 -6.49 -8.39 1.04
C LYS A 283 -6.82 -9.69 1.78
N ILE A 284 -7.38 -10.65 1.06
CA ILE A 284 -7.58 -12.02 1.52
C ILE A 284 -6.94 -12.93 0.50
N THR A 285 -6.20 -13.93 0.99
CA THR A 285 -5.59 -14.98 0.14
C THR A 285 -5.71 -16.34 0.83
N ARG A 286 -5.25 -17.39 0.17
CA ARG A 286 -5.13 -18.73 0.74
C ARG A 286 -3.71 -19.24 0.56
N ASP A 287 -3.18 -19.90 1.61
CA ASP A 287 -1.89 -20.55 1.50
C ASP A 287 -2.01 -21.88 0.68
N PRO A 288 -0.88 -22.51 0.31
CA PRO A 288 -0.89 -23.76 -0.45
C PRO A 288 -1.67 -24.91 0.21
N GLN A 289 -1.90 -24.84 1.53
CA GLN A 289 -2.71 -25.79 2.28
C GLN A 289 -4.21 -25.42 2.28
N GLY A 290 -4.59 -24.32 1.64
CA GLY A 290 -5.96 -23.81 1.58
C GLY A 290 -6.39 -22.99 2.80
N ASN A 291 -5.50 -22.74 3.77
CA ASN A 291 -5.82 -21.90 4.93
C ASN A 291 -6.03 -20.45 4.51
N ARG A 292 -7.07 -19.85 5.03
CA ARG A 292 -7.41 -18.45 4.78
C ARG A 292 -6.43 -17.52 5.49
N LEU A 293 -5.91 -16.55 4.75
CA LEU A 293 -4.98 -15.53 5.18
C LEU A 293 -5.66 -14.15 5.07
N THR A 294 -5.75 -13.45 6.18
CA THR A 294 -6.28 -12.08 6.22
C THR A 294 -5.13 -11.11 6.33
N HIS A 295 -4.91 -10.32 5.28
CA HIS A 295 -3.87 -9.29 5.23
C HIS A 295 -4.44 -7.97 5.72
N MET A 296 -3.77 -7.33 6.66
CA MET A 296 -4.23 -6.08 7.25
C MET A 296 -3.07 -5.15 7.62
N LYS A 297 -3.36 -3.86 7.66
CA LYS A 297 -2.54 -2.85 8.30
C LYS A 297 -3.06 -2.59 9.70
N ILE A 298 -2.19 -2.57 10.69
CA ILE A 298 -2.54 -2.12 12.03
C ILE A 298 -2.56 -0.60 12.02
N THR A 299 -3.73 0.00 12.29
CA THR A 299 -3.98 1.45 12.25
C THR A 299 -4.11 2.07 13.63
N GLY A 300 -3.96 1.27 14.68
CA GLY A 300 -3.96 1.72 16.06
C GLY A 300 -3.49 0.67 17.03
N GLY A 301 -2.88 1.09 18.14
CA GLY A 301 -2.42 0.23 19.22
C GLY A 301 -1.50 -0.89 18.77
N GLN A 302 -1.80 -2.08 19.24
CA GLN A 302 -1.02 -3.29 18.93
C GLN A 302 -1.92 -4.53 18.83
N LEU A 303 -1.46 -5.54 18.10
CA LEU A 303 -2.13 -6.82 17.96
C LEU A 303 -1.22 -7.96 18.47
N PRO A 304 -1.42 -8.48 19.68
CA PRO A 304 -0.80 -9.71 20.15
C PRO A 304 -1.41 -10.97 19.49
N VAL A 305 -0.61 -12.01 19.30
CA VAL A 305 -1.11 -13.34 18.93
C VAL A 305 -2.09 -13.85 19.98
N LYS A 306 -3.06 -14.67 19.57
CA LYS A 306 -4.15 -15.20 20.43
C LYS A 306 -5.17 -14.15 20.91
N THR A 307 -5.08 -12.89 20.48
CA THR A 307 -6.12 -11.90 20.72
C THR A 307 -7.42 -12.36 20.08
N VAL A 308 -8.51 -12.10 20.78
CA VAL A 308 -9.85 -12.30 20.27
C VAL A 308 -10.31 -10.99 19.62
N ILE A 309 -10.65 -11.05 18.35
CA ILE A 309 -11.16 -9.92 17.58
C ILE A 309 -12.67 -10.12 17.41
N THR A 310 -13.40 -9.03 17.51
CA THR A 310 -14.84 -8.97 17.25
C THR A 310 -15.10 -8.09 16.03
N GLY A 311 -16.14 -8.38 15.29
CA GLY A 311 -16.54 -7.58 14.14
C GLY A 311 -17.94 -7.95 13.65
N LYS A 312 -18.34 -7.38 12.52
CA LYS A 312 -19.56 -7.76 11.81
C LYS A 312 -19.19 -8.27 10.43
N ASN A 313 -19.83 -9.34 10.00
CA ASN A 313 -19.67 -9.82 8.62
C ASN A 313 -20.46 -8.95 7.62
N ARG A 314 -20.41 -9.27 6.33
CA ARG A 314 -21.15 -8.52 5.29
C ARG A 314 -22.68 -8.54 5.49
N GLN A 315 -23.20 -9.56 6.18
CA GLN A 315 -24.62 -9.69 6.55
C GLN A 315 -24.99 -8.92 7.83
N GLN A 316 -24.03 -8.16 8.40
CA GLN A 316 -24.17 -7.44 9.67
C GLN A 316 -24.36 -8.34 10.91
N GLU A 317 -24.01 -9.61 10.79
CA GLU A 317 -23.99 -10.55 11.91
C GLU A 317 -22.70 -10.38 12.72
N GLU A 318 -22.81 -10.33 14.03
CA GLU A 318 -21.66 -10.21 14.93
C GLU A 318 -20.88 -11.53 14.98
N TRP A 319 -19.56 -11.42 14.94
CA TRP A 319 -18.64 -12.54 15.05
C TRP A 319 -17.53 -12.24 16.05
N GLN A 320 -16.98 -13.32 16.60
CA GLN A 320 -15.86 -13.29 17.51
C GLN A 320 -14.90 -14.44 17.16
N GLU A 321 -13.68 -14.10 16.75
CA GLU A 321 -12.69 -15.08 16.33
C GLU A 321 -11.31 -14.77 16.91
N LYS A 322 -10.46 -15.79 16.99
CA LYS A 322 -9.15 -15.71 17.61
C LYS A 322 -8.04 -15.68 16.57
N VAL A 323 -7.11 -14.75 16.71
CA VAL A 323 -5.89 -14.71 15.92
C VAL A 323 -4.99 -15.91 16.32
N ASN A 324 -4.74 -16.82 15.39
CA ASN A 324 -3.91 -18.00 15.63
C ASN A 324 -2.44 -17.72 15.43
N GLN A 325 -2.08 -17.05 14.31
CA GLN A 325 -0.71 -16.68 13.97
C GLN A 325 -0.71 -15.29 13.36
N ILE A 326 0.40 -14.58 13.53
CA ILE A 326 0.71 -13.32 12.85
C ILE A 326 1.96 -13.56 12.01
N ARG A 327 1.87 -13.31 10.71
CA ARG A 327 2.94 -13.48 9.73
C ARG A 327 3.32 -12.11 9.17
N CYS A 328 4.59 -11.72 9.26
CA CYS A 328 5.16 -10.53 8.61
C CYS A 328 5.93 -10.99 7.38
N TYR A 329 5.43 -10.65 6.19
CA TYR A 329 6.04 -11.08 4.93
C TYR A 329 7.18 -10.14 4.49
N ASN A 330 8.18 -10.75 3.84
CA ASN A 330 9.21 -10.06 3.09
C ASN A 330 9.49 -10.87 1.81
N GLY A 331 8.89 -10.47 0.70
CA GLY A 331 8.75 -11.30 -0.49
C GLY A 331 7.88 -12.54 -0.20
N GLU A 332 8.37 -13.72 -0.53
CA GLU A 332 7.67 -14.99 -0.27
C GLU A 332 7.87 -15.52 1.15
N LYS A 333 8.90 -15.06 1.83
CA LYS A 333 9.23 -15.49 3.18
C LYS A 333 8.44 -14.69 4.19
N PHE A 334 8.11 -15.32 5.29
CA PHE A 334 7.51 -14.64 6.43
C PHE A 334 8.19 -15.02 7.73
N GLU A 335 8.11 -14.14 8.68
CA GLU A 335 8.47 -14.36 10.07
C GLU A 335 7.20 -14.37 10.92
N LEU A 336 7.20 -15.23 11.96
CA LEU A 336 6.13 -15.24 12.94
C LEU A 336 6.39 -14.16 13.97
N ALA A 337 5.38 -13.33 14.24
CA ALA A 337 5.42 -12.30 15.27
C ALA A 337 4.48 -12.65 16.42
N ASP A 338 4.92 -12.45 17.65
CA ASP A 338 4.06 -12.58 18.83
C ASP A 338 3.15 -11.38 19.01
N CYS A 339 3.60 -10.20 18.53
CA CYS A 339 2.87 -8.95 18.58
C CYS A 339 3.32 -8.03 17.44
N VAL A 340 2.38 -7.27 16.86
CA VAL A 340 2.66 -6.22 15.87
C VAL A 340 2.03 -4.90 16.31
N GLN A 341 2.69 -3.79 15.99
CA GLN A 341 2.28 -2.43 16.37
C GLN A 341 1.65 -1.68 15.20
N ALA A 342 0.97 -0.58 15.49
CA ALA A 342 0.45 0.35 14.50
C ALA A 342 1.53 0.73 13.46
N GLY A 343 1.12 0.90 12.20
CA GLY A 343 2.00 1.10 11.05
C GLY A 343 2.48 -0.19 10.38
N THR A 344 2.30 -1.36 10.99
CA THR A 344 2.76 -2.62 10.43
C THR A 344 1.73 -3.25 9.50
N ILE A 345 2.19 -3.75 8.35
CA ILE A 345 1.43 -4.68 7.50
C ILE A 345 1.70 -6.09 7.98
N CYS A 346 0.64 -6.83 8.29
CA CYS A 346 0.74 -8.22 8.71
C CYS A 346 -0.36 -9.08 8.08
N THR A 347 -0.17 -10.38 8.18
CA THR A 347 -1.14 -11.38 7.74
C THR A 347 -1.49 -12.25 8.92
N VAL A 348 -2.77 -12.43 9.16
CA VAL A 348 -3.23 -13.25 10.29
C VAL A 348 -3.99 -14.48 9.81
N THR A 349 -3.90 -15.56 10.60
CA THR A 349 -4.71 -16.76 10.43
C THR A 349 -5.71 -16.90 11.58
N GLY A 350 -6.82 -17.60 11.35
CA GLY A 350 -7.85 -17.83 12.35
C GLY A 350 -9.09 -16.92 12.21
N LEU A 351 -9.08 -15.99 11.27
CA LEU A 351 -10.22 -15.12 10.97
C LEU A 351 -10.91 -15.60 9.68
N SER A 352 -12.16 -16.09 9.80
CA SER A 352 -12.95 -16.60 8.68
C SER A 352 -14.02 -15.61 8.18
N GLN A 353 -14.48 -14.69 9.03
CA GLN A 353 -15.61 -13.80 8.78
C GLN A 353 -15.21 -12.41 8.28
N THR A 354 -13.90 -12.11 8.28
CA THR A 354 -13.39 -10.82 7.78
C THR A 354 -13.59 -10.67 6.28
N TYR A 355 -13.66 -9.43 5.79
CA TYR A 355 -13.75 -9.13 4.36
C TYR A 355 -12.89 -7.92 4.00
N ILE A 356 -12.57 -7.80 2.70
CA ILE A 356 -11.74 -6.71 2.17
C ILE A 356 -12.45 -5.38 2.33
N GLY A 357 -11.74 -4.36 2.85
CA GLY A 357 -12.25 -3.03 3.18
C GLY A 357 -12.78 -2.91 4.61
N GLN A 358 -12.86 -4.02 5.35
CA GLN A 358 -13.33 -4.00 6.74
C GLN A 358 -12.37 -3.27 7.66
N GLY A 359 -12.92 -2.39 8.51
CA GLY A 359 -12.27 -1.86 9.70
C GLY A 359 -12.50 -2.75 10.91
N LEU A 360 -11.48 -2.96 11.71
CA LEU A 360 -11.51 -3.73 12.97
C LEU A 360 -11.11 -2.83 14.14
N GLY A 361 -11.67 -3.08 15.33
CA GLY A 361 -11.45 -2.25 16.51
C GLY A 361 -11.99 -0.84 16.32
N VAL A 362 -11.15 0.19 16.52
CA VAL A 362 -11.54 1.61 16.35
C VAL A 362 -11.55 2.07 14.90
N GLU A 363 -11.01 1.25 13.97
CA GLU A 363 -10.95 1.57 12.55
C GLU A 363 -12.34 1.51 11.93
N LYS A 364 -12.67 2.54 11.14
CA LYS A 364 -13.97 2.61 10.46
C LYS A 364 -13.96 1.81 9.17
N GLU A 365 -15.11 1.25 8.83
CA GLU A 365 -15.31 0.65 7.52
C GLU A 365 -15.12 1.68 6.42
N GLN A 366 -14.47 1.28 5.34
CA GLN A 366 -14.17 2.20 4.25
C GLN A 366 -15.33 2.27 3.25
N THR A 367 -15.47 3.43 2.62
CA THR A 367 -16.41 3.66 1.52
C THR A 367 -16.14 2.72 0.34
N HIS A 368 -17.19 2.40 -0.43
CA HIS A 368 -17.14 1.55 -1.60
C HIS A 368 -16.00 1.91 -2.56
N PRO A 369 -15.37 0.93 -3.20
CA PRO A 369 -14.36 1.17 -4.21
C PRO A 369 -14.91 2.04 -5.34
N LEU A 370 -14.04 2.84 -5.97
CA LEU A 370 -14.39 3.68 -7.10
C LEU A 370 -14.45 2.88 -8.39
N LEU A 371 -13.53 1.92 -8.50
CA LEU A 371 -13.42 1.08 -9.68
C LEU A 371 -14.40 -0.08 -9.59
N GLU A 372 -15.23 -0.21 -10.60
CA GLU A 372 -16.21 -1.29 -10.73
C GLU A 372 -15.99 -2.03 -12.03
N PRO A 373 -16.26 -3.34 -12.06
CA PRO A 373 -16.16 -4.11 -13.29
C PRO A 373 -17.21 -3.63 -14.31
N VAL A 374 -16.78 -3.55 -15.55
CA VAL A 374 -17.64 -3.08 -16.66
C VAL A 374 -18.23 -4.20 -17.50
N MET A 375 -17.76 -5.43 -17.29
CA MET A 375 -18.16 -6.58 -18.09
C MET A 375 -18.59 -7.76 -17.22
N SER A 376 -19.62 -8.44 -17.67
CA SER A 376 -20.10 -9.70 -17.10
C SER A 376 -19.93 -10.82 -18.11
N TYR A 377 -19.36 -11.93 -17.67
CA TYR A 377 -19.14 -13.11 -18.50
C TYR A 377 -19.86 -14.31 -17.94
N ARG A 378 -20.39 -15.16 -18.83
CA ARG A 378 -20.91 -16.46 -18.46
C ARG A 378 -19.74 -17.43 -18.27
N VAL A 379 -19.70 -18.12 -17.13
CA VAL A 379 -18.71 -19.16 -16.84
C VAL A 379 -19.24 -20.51 -17.29
N LEU A 380 -18.47 -21.21 -18.10
CA LEU A 380 -18.82 -22.49 -18.71
C LEU A 380 -17.81 -23.54 -18.21
N PRO A 381 -18.21 -24.50 -17.36
CA PRO A 381 -17.35 -25.63 -17.04
C PRO A 381 -17.25 -26.57 -18.26
N GLU A 382 -16.08 -27.19 -18.45
CA GLU A 382 -15.93 -28.25 -19.47
C GLU A 382 -16.79 -29.48 -19.15
N ASP A 383 -16.97 -29.78 -17.86
CA ASP A 383 -17.84 -30.85 -17.35
C ASP A 383 -19.01 -30.23 -16.57
N GLU A 384 -20.20 -30.27 -17.14
CA GLU A 384 -21.43 -29.73 -16.52
C GLU A 384 -21.76 -30.44 -15.18
N ALA A 385 -21.35 -31.69 -14.98
CA ALA A 385 -21.57 -32.41 -13.72
C ALA A 385 -20.80 -31.76 -12.55
N ARG A 386 -19.76 -30.98 -12.82
CA ARG A 386 -18.95 -30.27 -11.83
C ARG A 386 -19.45 -28.85 -11.51
N MET A 387 -20.60 -28.41 -12.03
CA MET A 387 -21.12 -27.05 -11.87
C MET A 387 -21.14 -26.58 -10.39
N ASN A 388 -21.59 -27.43 -9.46
CA ASN A 388 -21.62 -27.07 -8.04
C ASN A 388 -20.21 -26.82 -7.47
N ALA A 389 -19.23 -27.63 -7.89
CA ALA A 389 -17.85 -27.42 -7.50
C ALA A 389 -17.28 -26.12 -8.09
N VAL A 390 -17.63 -25.80 -9.34
CA VAL A 390 -17.25 -24.52 -9.97
C VAL A 390 -17.80 -23.33 -9.17
N ILE A 391 -19.09 -23.37 -8.83
CA ILE A 391 -19.75 -22.32 -8.04
C ILE A 391 -19.04 -22.14 -6.70
N GLU A 392 -18.78 -23.24 -5.97
CA GLU A 392 -18.08 -23.21 -4.68
C GLU A 392 -16.69 -22.57 -4.81
N LYS A 393 -15.90 -22.97 -5.82
CA LYS A 393 -14.53 -22.45 -5.97
C LYS A 393 -14.50 -21.01 -6.45
N LEU A 394 -15.45 -20.60 -7.27
CA LEU A 394 -15.58 -19.18 -7.65
C LEU A 394 -15.99 -18.30 -6.47
N HIS A 395 -16.83 -18.77 -5.56
CA HIS A 395 -17.11 -18.03 -4.31
C HIS A 395 -15.88 -17.91 -3.40
N LEU A 396 -14.98 -18.92 -3.38
CA LEU A 396 -13.70 -18.78 -2.67
C LEU A 396 -12.81 -17.71 -3.34
N LEU A 397 -12.82 -17.61 -4.67
CA LEU A 397 -12.11 -16.55 -5.39
C LEU A 397 -12.78 -15.17 -5.21
N GLU A 398 -14.10 -15.13 -5.04
CA GLU A 398 -14.83 -13.90 -4.72
C GLU A 398 -14.47 -13.34 -3.33
N GLU A 399 -14.10 -14.18 -2.36
CA GLU A 399 -13.52 -13.70 -1.10
C GLU A 399 -12.18 -12.98 -1.32
N GLU A 400 -11.35 -13.48 -2.27
CA GLU A 400 -10.07 -12.90 -2.64
C GLU A 400 -10.24 -11.66 -3.55
N ASP A 401 -11.24 -11.67 -4.43
CA ASP A 401 -11.62 -10.55 -5.30
C ASP A 401 -13.14 -10.30 -5.30
N PRO A 402 -13.65 -9.45 -4.40
CA PRO A 402 -15.08 -9.19 -4.28
C PRO A 402 -15.76 -8.60 -5.52
N LEU A 403 -14.98 -8.07 -6.47
CA LEU A 403 -15.51 -7.51 -7.71
C LEU A 403 -15.91 -8.58 -8.72
N LEU A 404 -15.54 -9.85 -8.51
CA LEU A 404 -16.00 -10.96 -9.33
C LEU A 404 -17.53 -11.12 -9.28
N GLN A 405 -18.19 -10.74 -8.19
CA GLN A 405 -19.65 -10.74 -8.03
C GLN A 405 -20.29 -11.97 -8.69
N VAL A 406 -19.92 -13.16 -8.23
CA VAL A 406 -20.36 -14.45 -8.77
C VAL A 406 -21.86 -14.61 -8.57
N LYS A 407 -22.61 -14.85 -9.64
CA LYS A 407 -24.07 -15.02 -9.60
C LYS A 407 -24.51 -16.29 -10.29
N TRP A 408 -25.26 -17.11 -9.59
CA TRP A 408 -25.94 -18.26 -10.14
C TRP A 408 -27.42 -17.97 -10.38
N ASN A 409 -27.85 -18.07 -11.62
CA ASN A 409 -29.25 -17.94 -12.00
C ASN A 409 -29.85 -19.33 -12.19
N SER A 410 -30.63 -19.82 -11.22
CA SER A 410 -31.23 -21.15 -11.23
C SER A 410 -32.22 -21.40 -12.38
N PRO A 411 -33.09 -20.44 -12.77
CA PRO A 411 -34.01 -20.59 -13.90
C PRO A 411 -33.30 -20.79 -15.23
N THR A 412 -32.25 -20.02 -15.52
CA THR A 412 -31.52 -20.09 -16.80
C THR A 412 -30.33 -21.05 -16.76
N LYS A 413 -29.98 -21.57 -15.56
CA LYS A 413 -28.77 -22.35 -15.29
C LYS A 413 -27.50 -21.63 -15.78
N GLU A 414 -27.46 -20.34 -15.61
CA GLU A 414 -26.31 -19.50 -15.99
C GLU A 414 -25.50 -19.09 -14.75
N LEU A 415 -24.22 -19.37 -14.82
CA LEU A 415 -23.22 -18.86 -13.87
C LEU A 415 -22.52 -17.69 -14.51
N THR A 416 -22.48 -16.53 -13.82
CA THR A 416 -21.83 -15.32 -14.32
C THR A 416 -20.83 -14.79 -13.31
N ALA A 417 -19.75 -14.21 -13.82
CA ALA A 417 -18.76 -13.47 -13.04
C ALA A 417 -18.45 -12.13 -13.71
N HIS A 418 -18.16 -11.13 -12.91
CA HIS A 418 -17.77 -9.82 -13.39
C HIS A 418 -16.24 -9.71 -13.44
N VAL A 419 -15.71 -9.03 -14.46
CA VAL A 419 -14.27 -8.80 -14.64
C VAL A 419 -14.00 -7.40 -15.16
N MET A 420 -12.79 -6.91 -14.88
CA MET A 420 -12.31 -5.61 -15.34
C MET A 420 -11.83 -5.66 -16.81
N GLY A 421 -11.29 -6.81 -17.24
CA GLY A 421 -10.78 -6.94 -18.60
C GLY A 421 -10.39 -8.37 -18.97
N PRO A 422 -9.96 -8.57 -20.25
CA PRO A 422 -9.72 -9.90 -20.80
C PRO A 422 -8.54 -10.64 -20.15
N VAL A 423 -7.51 -9.94 -19.71
CA VAL A 423 -6.35 -10.59 -19.06
C VAL A 423 -6.76 -11.24 -17.74
N GLN A 424 -7.70 -10.62 -17.01
CA GLN A 424 -8.23 -11.21 -15.77
C GLN A 424 -8.96 -12.55 -16.04
N ILE A 425 -9.65 -12.69 -17.19
CA ILE A 425 -10.31 -13.94 -17.56
C ILE A 425 -9.30 -15.08 -17.71
N GLU A 426 -8.24 -14.86 -18.48
CA GLU A 426 -7.21 -15.88 -18.71
C GLU A 426 -6.54 -16.33 -17.42
N ILE A 427 -6.35 -15.38 -16.49
CA ILE A 427 -5.81 -15.68 -15.16
C ILE A 427 -6.79 -16.49 -14.32
N LEU A 428 -8.08 -16.16 -14.35
CA LEU A 428 -9.11 -16.91 -13.64
C LEU A 428 -9.24 -18.35 -14.15
N GLU A 429 -9.22 -18.55 -15.49
CA GLU A 429 -9.21 -19.88 -16.11
C GLU A 429 -8.02 -20.71 -15.61
N ARG A 430 -6.85 -20.09 -15.59
CA ARG A 430 -5.61 -20.74 -15.13
C ARG A 430 -5.64 -21.06 -13.63
N ILE A 431 -6.08 -20.12 -12.78
CA ILE A 431 -6.24 -20.35 -11.33
C ILE A 431 -7.23 -21.49 -11.08
N MET A 432 -8.36 -21.53 -11.77
CA MET A 432 -9.34 -22.60 -11.64
C MET A 432 -8.72 -23.96 -11.99
N LYS A 433 -7.91 -24.01 -13.04
CA LYS A 433 -7.23 -25.24 -13.47
C LYS A 433 -6.11 -25.65 -12.54
N GLU A 434 -5.19 -24.75 -12.17
CA GLU A 434 -3.98 -25.07 -11.40
C GLU A 434 -4.28 -25.30 -9.93
N ARG A 435 -5.14 -24.45 -9.32
CA ARG A 435 -5.42 -24.52 -7.87
C ARG A 435 -6.48 -25.56 -7.51
N TYR A 436 -7.48 -25.78 -8.41
CA TYR A 436 -8.64 -26.60 -8.11
C TYR A 436 -8.84 -27.79 -9.05
N ASP A 437 -7.98 -27.92 -10.06
CA ASP A 437 -8.09 -28.93 -11.14
C ASP A 437 -9.50 -28.93 -11.82
N ILE A 438 -10.02 -27.72 -12.05
CA ILE A 438 -11.30 -27.51 -12.71
C ILE A 438 -11.06 -26.66 -13.94
N ALA A 439 -11.33 -27.19 -15.13
CA ALA A 439 -11.28 -26.44 -16.36
C ALA A 439 -12.61 -25.70 -16.60
N VAL A 440 -12.51 -24.41 -16.81
CA VAL A 440 -13.62 -23.52 -17.15
C VAL A 440 -13.23 -22.64 -18.32
N THR A 441 -14.23 -22.18 -19.08
CA THR A 441 -14.07 -21.17 -20.12
C THR A 441 -15.08 -20.04 -19.90
N PHE A 442 -14.77 -18.86 -20.41
CA PHE A 442 -15.68 -17.71 -20.35
C PHE A 442 -16.34 -17.49 -21.71
N GLY A 443 -17.65 -17.39 -21.71
CA GLY A 443 -18.45 -17.12 -22.89
C GLY A 443 -18.33 -15.68 -23.37
N LYS A 444 -19.29 -15.26 -24.22
CA LYS A 444 -19.33 -13.86 -24.69
C LYS A 444 -19.60 -12.91 -23.53
N GLY A 445 -18.78 -11.85 -23.41
CA GLY A 445 -18.99 -10.78 -22.46
C GLY A 445 -20.22 -9.93 -22.77
N ARG A 446 -20.88 -9.47 -21.71
CA ARG A 446 -21.96 -8.49 -21.76
C ARG A 446 -21.53 -7.25 -21.03
N ILE A 447 -21.72 -6.07 -21.62
CA ILE A 447 -21.45 -4.79 -20.97
C ILE A 447 -22.49 -4.59 -19.88
N LEU A 448 -22.04 -4.17 -18.69
CA LEU A 448 -22.91 -3.80 -17.58
C LEU A 448 -23.39 -2.35 -17.79
N TYR A 449 -24.69 -2.19 -18.01
CA TYR A 449 -25.31 -0.87 -18.08
C TYR A 449 -25.75 -0.45 -16.68
N LYS A 450 -25.52 0.81 -16.34
CA LYS A 450 -26.11 1.47 -15.16
C LYS A 450 -27.15 2.46 -15.65
N GLU A 451 -28.36 2.34 -15.17
CA GLU A 451 -29.40 3.32 -15.41
C GLU A 451 -29.46 4.30 -14.23
N THR A 452 -29.44 5.59 -14.53
CA THR A 452 -29.67 6.66 -13.55
C THR A 452 -30.90 7.43 -13.96
N MET A 453 -31.76 7.79 -13.00
CA MET A 453 -32.85 8.70 -13.28
C MET A 453 -32.29 10.09 -13.58
N ALA A 454 -32.66 10.66 -14.74
CA ALA A 454 -32.21 11.98 -15.18
C ALA A 454 -32.91 13.11 -14.42
N GLU A 455 -34.10 12.86 -13.85
CA GLU A 455 -34.90 13.81 -13.10
C GLU A 455 -35.57 13.12 -11.90
N ASN A 456 -35.72 13.83 -10.79
CA ASN A 456 -36.54 13.36 -9.65
C ASN A 456 -38.00 13.39 -10.07
N ALA A 457 -38.68 12.26 -9.99
CA ALA A 457 -40.13 12.15 -10.18
C ALA A 457 -40.89 12.76 -9.03
#